data_748a51a9f9ab948d729e9a0e7f56b7f4
#
_entry.id   748a51a9f9ab948d729e9a0e7f56b7f4
#
_cell.length_a   1.000
_cell.length_b   1.000
_cell.length_c   1.000
_cell.angle_alpha   90.00
_cell.angle_beta   90.00
_cell.angle_gamma   90.00
#
_symmetry.space_group_name_H-M   'P 1'
#
loop_
_entity.id
_entity.type
_entity.pdbx_description
1 polymer ?
#
loop_
_entity_poly.entity_id
_entity_poly.type
_entity_poly.pdbx_seq_one_letter_code
_entity_poly.pdbx_strand_id
1 'polypeptide(L)'
;MEEKLLPVSEHFSSIQGEGIWAGKPAQFLRLGYCNLTCIWCDSAFTWQAPVQVTWMSAEEIAHRIKDFPPHHLVLTGGEPLLFQKRLISLLHLLQGYFIEVETNGTIVPDKEILPLVHQFNVSPKLSNSGMPLEKRFFPKVLHFFATLPNSYFKYVVCDPEDIEEIEEQVRQLCIPKKRVMLMPEGKSREQVLSRREWVLKVATQKGYRFTDRWHILIWNGAKGK
;
A
#
# COMPACT_ATOMS: atom_id res chain seq x y z
N MET A 1 -7.13 9.24 26.70
CA MET A 1 -8.24 9.03 25.71
C MET A 1 -7.73 8.97 24.28
N GLU A 2 -6.74 9.75 23.88
CA GLU A 2 -6.17 9.74 22.51
C GLU A 2 -5.50 8.42 22.10
N GLU A 3 -5.04 7.60 23.03
CA GLU A 3 -4.34 6.33 22.73
C GLU A 3 -5.17 5.26 22.00
N LYS A 4 -6.50 5.46 21.89
CA LYS A 4 -7.40 4.50 21.22
C LYS A 4 -7.92 4.96 19.85
N LEU A 5 -7.69 6.21 19.46
CA LEU A 5 -8.23 6.78 18.23
C LEU A 5 -7.29 6.56 17.04
N LEU A 6 -7.85 6.35 15.86
CA LEU A 6 -7.15 6.26 14.58
C LEU A 6 -7.25 7.59 13.82
N PRO A 7 -6.16 8.08 13.22
CA PRO A 7 -6.16 9.32 12.42
C PRO A 7 -6.69 9.05 11.01
N VAL A 8 -7.99 9.15 10.81
CA VAL A 8 -8.62 8.93 9.51
C VAL A 8 -8.47 10.16 8.63
N SER A 9 -7.80 10.01 7.49
CA SER A 9 -7.67 11.04 6.46
C SER A 9 -8.82 10.97 5.46
N GLU A 10 -9.17 9.75 5.00
CA GLU A 10 -10.28 9.53 4.06
C GLU A 10 -10.93 8.16 4.32
N HIS A 11 -12.24 8.08 4.04
CA HIS A 11 -12.97 6.83 3.88
C HIS A 11 -13.89 6.95 2.67
N PHE A 12 -13.75 6.06 1.69
CA PHE A 12 -14.54 6.08 0.46
C PHE A 12 -14.64 4.69 -0.17
N SER A 13 -15.62 4.48 -1.04
CA SER A 13 -15.78 3.27 -1.85
C SER A 13 -15.34 3.53 -3.28
N SER A 14 -14.59 2.59 -3.87
CA SER A 14 -14.09 2.66 -5.24
C SER A 14 -13.75 1.27 -5.76
N ILE A 15 -12.91 1.18 -6.78
CA ILE A 15 -12.26 -0.06 -7.20
C ILE A 15 -10.83 -0.09 -6.67
N GLN A 16 -10.30 -1.27 -6.32
CA GLN A 16 -8.87 -1.41 -6.10
C GLN A 16 -8.14 -1.11 -7.41
N GLY A 17 -7.31 -0.07 -7.39
CA GLY A 17 -6.62 0.43 -8.59
C GLY A 17 -5.30 -0.28 -8.88
N GLU A 18 -4.78 -1.08 -7.95
CA GLU A 18 -3.43 -1.64 -7.98
C GLU A 18 -3.41 -3.08 -7.44
N GLY A 19 -2.31 -3.79 -7.72
CA GLY A 19 -2.08 -5.10 -7.13
C GLY A 19 -2.89 -6.23 -7.77
N ILE A 20 -2.97 -7.36 -7.05
CA ILE A 20 -3.63 -8.58 -7.58
C ILE A 20 -5.15 -8.48 -7.58
N TRP A 21 -5.72 -7.53 -6.86
CA TRP A 21 -7.16 -7.26 -6.80
C TRP A 21 -7.59 -6.06 -7.65
N ALA A 22 -6.72 -5.57 -8.53
CA ALA A 22 -7.04 -4.46 -9.43
C ALA A 22 -8.36 -4.70 -10.16
N GLY A 23 -9.24 -3.69 -10.16
CA GLY A 23 -10.60 -3.76 -10.71
C GLY A 23 -11.67 -4.27 -9.74
N LYS A 24 -11.31 -4.79 -8.56
CA LYS A 24 -12.29 -5.28 -7.59
C LYS A 24 -12.90 -4.11 -6.80
N PRO A 25 -14.24 -4.08 -6.61
CA PRO A 25 -14.87 -3.10 -5.72
C PRO A 25 -14.34 -3.22 -4.30
N ALA A 26 -13.93 -2.10 -3.70
CA ALA A 26 -13.35 -2.04 -2.36
C ALA A 26 -13.71 -0.74 -1.64
N GLN A 27 -13.74 -0.79 -0.32
CA GLN A 27 -13.72 0.39 0.54
C GLN A 27 -12.28 0.70 0.92
N PHE A 28 -11.93 1.98 0.95
CA PHE A 28 -10.61 2.45 1.34
C PHE A 28 -10.70 3.21 2.65
N LEU A 29 -9.96 2.74 3.66
CA LEU A 29 -9.70 3.50 4.88
C LEU A 29 -8.27 4.00 4.82
N ARG A 30 -8.12 5.31 4.61
CA ARG A 30 -6.82 5.97 4.51
C ARG A 30 -6.49 6.66 5.83
N LEU A 31 -5.39 6.23 6.46
CA LEU A 31 -4.89 6.85 7.69
C LEU A 31 -3.89 7.97 7.35
N GLY A 32 -3.86 8.98 8.21
CA GLY A 32 -2.81 10.00 8.18
C GLY A 32 -1.50 9.48 8.75
N TYR A 33 -0.45 10.27 8.56
CA TYR A 33 0.93 10.06 8.98
C TYR A 33 1.67 8.92 8.25
N CYS A 34 2.92 9.19 7.93
CA CYS A 34 3.85 8.24 7.35
C CYS A 34 5.23 8.46 7.97
N ASN A 35 6.00 7.39 8.11
CA ASN A 35 7.41 7.47 8.51
C ASN A 35 8.36 7.73 7.33
N LEU A 36 7.84 7.85 6.11
CA LEU A 36 8.57 8.20 4.88
C LEU A 36 7.97 9.45 4.22
N THR A 37 8.79 10.13 3.40
CA THR A 37 8.43 11.36 2.68
C THR A 37 8.84 11.28 1.21
N CYS A 38 8.39 10.21 0.52
CA CYS A 38 8.76 9.93 -0.86
C CYS A 38 8.41 11.09 -1.81
N ILE A 39 9.33 11.47 -2.71
CA ILE A 39 9.18 12.62 -3.62
C ILE A 39 8.02 12.46 -4.62
N TRP A 40 7.74 11.22 -5.03
CA TRP A 40 6.67 10.89 -5.95
C TRP A 40 5.38 10.41 -5.27
N CYS A 41 5.23 10.59 -3.93
CA CYS A 41 4.04 10.17 -3.21
C CYS A 41 2.77 10.84 -3.78
N ASP A 42 1.77 10.03 -4.16
CA ASP A 42 0.48 10.49 -4.68
C ASP A 42 -0.49 10.90 -3.57
N SER A 43 -0.22 10.44 -2.36
CA SER A 43 -0.99 10.74 -1.15
C SER A 43 -0.20 11.57 -0.12
N ALA A 44 0.67 12.47 -0.59
CA ALA A 44 1.52 13.32 0.26
C ALA A 44 0.73 14.12 1.31
N PHE A 45 -0.53 14.42 1.06
CA PHE A 45 -1.43 15.10 2.00
C PHE A 45 -1.65 14.30 3.31
N THR A 46 -1.34 13.01 3.32
CA THR A 46 -1.43 12.16 4.53
C THR A 46 -0.30 12.40 5.52
N TRP A 47 0.83 12.98 5.09
CA TRP A 47 2.00 13.21 5.93
C TRP A 47 2.58 14.63 5.82
N GLN A 48 2.27 15.36 4.75
CA GLN A 48 2.73 16.74 4.57
C GLN A 48 1.92 17.67 5.46
N ALA A 49 2.60 18.50 6.24
CA ALA A 49 1.96 19.45 7.13
C ALA A 49 1.23 20.59 6.37
N PRO A 50 0.05 21.03 6.85
CA PRO A 50 -0.72 20.48 7.96
C PRO A 50 -1.47 19.19 7.58
N VAL A 51 -1.25 18.12 8.33
CA VAL A 51 -1.94 16.83 8.09
C VAL A 51 -3.40 16.96 8.52
N GLN A 52 -4.31 16.74 7.57
CA GLN A 52 -5.75 16.80 7.82
C GLN A 52 -6.28 15.40 8.14
N VAL A 53 -6.65 15.19 9.40
CA VAL A 53 -7.22 13.92 9.88
C VAL A 53 -8.36 14.17 10.85
N THR A 54 -9.32 13.25 10.87
CA THR A 54 -10.31 13.12 11.93
C THR A 54 -9.92 11.95 12.82
N TRP A 55 -9.75 12.21 14.11
CA TRP A 55 -9.48 11.17 15.10
C TRP A 55 -10.77 10.44 15.44
N MET A 56 -10.82 9.14 15.15
CA MET A 56 -12.04 8.32 15.28
C MET A 56 -11.75 7.04 16.05
N SER A 57 -12.72 6.58 16.85
CA SER A 57 -12.67 5.29 17.50
C SER A 57 -12.83 4.13 16.52
N ALA A 58 -12.43 2.93 16.93
CA ALA A 58 -12.63 1.72 16.13
C ALA A 58 -14.13 1.46 15.86
N GLU A 59 -14.99 1.74 16.83
CA GLU A 59 -16.44 1.57 16.74
C GLU A 59 -17.06 2.52 15.72
N GLU A 60 -16.68 3.81 15.75
CA GLU A 60 -17.15 4.82 14.79
C GLU A 60 -16.73 4.47 13.37
N ILE A 61 -15.49 4.02 13.17
CA ILE A 61 -14.99 3.59 11.86
C ILE A 61 -15.72 2.34 11.40
N ALA A 62 -15.86 1.33 12.26
CA ALA A 62 -16.56 0.10 11.93
C ALA A 62 -18.03 0.34 11.55
N HIS A 63 -18.71 1.25 12.23
CA HIS A 63 -20.09 1.65 11.90
C HIS A 63 -20.13 2.22 10.47
N ARG A 64 -19.28 3.19 10.15
CA ARG A 64 -19.23 3.78 8.80
C ARG A 64 -18.90 2.77 7.71
N ILE A 65 -18.00 1.81 7.98
CA ILE A 65 -17.63 0.79 7.00
C ILE A 65 -18.79 -0.19 6.76
N LYS A 66 -19.53 -0.58 7.81
CA LYS A 66 -20.63 -1.55 7.72
C LYS A 66 -21.87 -1.01 7.02
N ASP A 67 -22.03 0.30 6.96
CA ASP A 67 -23.18 0.96 6.32
C ASP A 67 -23.19 0.77 4.79
N PHE A 68 -22.05 0.40 4.19
CA PHE A 68 -21.89 0.33 2.74
C PHE A 68 -21.18 -0.95 2.29
N PRO A 69 -21.64 -1.59 1.17
CA PRO A 69 -20.82 -2.56 0.45
C PRO A 69 -19.70 -1.81 -0.30
N PRO A 70 -18.63 -2.48 -0.73
CA PRO A 70 -18.35 -3.92 -0.65
C PRO A 70 -17.65 -4.32 0.66
N HIS A 71 -17.66 -5.64 0.94
CA HIS A 71 -16.97 -6.24 2.09
C HIS A 71 -15.49 -6.54 1.81
N HIS A 72 -14.83 -5.73 1.03
CA HIS A 72 -13.38 -5.72 0.80
C HIS A 72 -12.85 -4.37 1.29
N LEU A 73 -12.06 -4.38 2.35
CA LEU A 73 -11.47 -3.18 2.94
C LEU A 73 -9.98 -3.11 2.62
N VAL A 74 -9.56 -2.01 2.03
CA VAL A 74 -8.14 -1.66 1.83
C VAL A 74 -7.74 -0.66 2.90
N LEU A 75 -6.91 -1.11 3.83
CA LEU A 75 -6.25 -0.25 4.80
C LEU A 75 -5.00 0.35 4.16
N THR A 76 -4.99 1.65 4.02
CA THR A 76 -3.94 2.40 3.33
C THR A 76 -3.67 3.73 4.05
N GLY A 77 -2.96 4.64 3.41
CA GLY A 77 -2.76 5.99 3.94
C GLY A 77 -1.35 6.48 3.75
N GLY A 78 -0.77 7.01 4.83
CA GLY A 78 0.67 7.18 4.95
C GLY A 78 1.30 5.80 5.16
N GLU A 79 1.41 5.38 6.44
CA GLU A 79 1.80 4.01 6.79
C GLU A 79 0.85 3.46 7.87
N PRO A 80 -0.08 2.57 7.53
CA PRO A 80 -1.08 2.10 8.49
C PRO A 80 -0.49 1.29 9.64
N LEU A 81 0.64 0.61 9.46
CA LEU A 81 1.26 -0.18 10.52
C LEU A 81 1.87 0.67 11.64
N LEU A 82 1.99 1.99 11.49
CA LEU A 82 2.27 2.90 12.61
C LEU A 82 1.20 2.80 13.71
N PHE A 83 -0.02 2.44 13.34
CA PHE A 83 -1.19 2.37 14.22
C PHE A 83 -1.68 0.95 14.45
N GLN A 84 -0.87 -0.07 14.15
CA GLN A 84 -1.29 -1.47 14.14
C GLN A 84 -1.97 -1.93 15.44
N LYS A 85 -1.50 -1.51 16.61
CA LYS A 85 -2.13 -1.86 17.89
C LYS A 85 -3.57 -1.33 18.01
N ARG A 86 -3.84 -0.17 17.41
CA ARG A 86 -5.19 0.43 17.39
C ARG A 86 -6.05 -0.20 16.30
N LEU A 87 -5.44 -0.61 15.18
CA LEU A 87 -6.11 -1.32 14.09
C LEU A 87 -6.63 -2.68 14.53
N ILE A 88 -5.96 -3.39 15.44
CA ILE A 88 -6.41 -4.70 15.94
C ILE A 88 -7.86 -4.62 16.45
N SER A 89 -8.20 -3.60 17.25
CA SER A 89 -9.56 -3.41 17.75
C SER A 89 -10.58 -3.19 16.62
N LEU A 90 -10.23 -2.39 15.62
CA LEU A 90 -11.08 -2.17 14.45
C LEU A 90 -11.29 -3.46 13.66
N LEU A 91 -10.21 -4.21 13.40
CA LEU A 91 -10.28 -5.43 12.61
C LEU A 91 -11.13 -6.53 13.27
N HIS A 92 -11.12 -6.62 14.59
CA HIS A 92 -12.04 -7.52 15.32
C HIS A 92 -13.51 -7.15 15.12
N LEU A 93 -13.83 -5.87 14.93
CA LEU A 93 -15.20 -5.42 14.64
C LEU A 93 -15.63 -5.68 13.20
N LEU A 94 -14.67 -5.94 12.28
CA LEU A 94 -14.91 -6.12 10.85
C LEU A 94 -14.82 -7.60 10.42
N GLN A 95 -15.27 -8.53 11.29
CA GLN A 95 -15.34 -9.94 10.93
C GLN A 95 -16.22 -10.15 9.69
N GLY A 96 -15.75 -10.98 8.76
CA GLY A 96 -16.40 -11.22 7.46
C GLY A 96 -15.98 -10.29 6.33
N TYR A 97 -15.16 -9.27 6.63
CA TYR A 97 -14.52 -8.46 5.60
C TYR A 97 -13.22 -9.10 5.11
N PHE A 98 -12.95 -8.98 3.81
CA PHE A 98 -11.60 -9.23 3.28
C PHE A 98 -10.74 -8.00 3.56
N ILE A 99 -9.71 -8.16 4.36
CA ILE A 99 -8.80 -7.07 4.78
C ILE A 99 -7.52 -7.13 3.97
N GLU A 100 -7.24 -6.06 3.24
CA GLU A 100 -6.02 -5.81 2.48
C GLU A 100 -5.25 -4.65 3.12
N VAL A 101 -3.95 -4.80 3.34
CA VAL A 101 -3.10 -3.76 3.94
C VAL A 101 -2.05 -3.33 2.93
N GLU A 102 -2.02 -2.03 2.60
CA GLU A 102 -0.96 -1.39 1.84
C GLU A 102 0.09 -0.85 2.81
N THR A 103 1.31 -1.38 2.78
CA THR A 103 2.41 -0.96 3.67
C THR A 103 3.69 -0.68 2.90
N ASN A 104 4.51 0.23 3.40
CA ASN A 104 5.84 0.51 2.85
C ASN A 104 6.91 -0.54 3.22
N GLY A 105 6.57 -1.50 4.10
CA GLY A 105 7.45 -2.60 4.48
C GLY A 105 8.58 -2.22 5.44
N THR A 106 8.45 -1.13 6.18
CA THR A 106 9.47 -0.70 7.17
C THR A 106 9.15 -1.15 8.60
N ILE A 107 7.92 -1.64 8.86
CA ILE A 107 7.44 -2.01 10.18
C ILE A 107 7.03 -3.47 10.18
N VAL A 108 7.52 -4.25 11.16
CA VAL A 108 7.07 -5.64 11.35
C VAL A 108 5.63 -5.63 11.86
N PRO A 109 4.71 -6.38 11.20
CA PRO A 109 3.36 -6.55 11.72
C PRO A 109 3.35 -7.20 13.08
N ASP A 110 2.51 -6.70 13.98
CA ASP A 110 2.26 -7.34 15.27
C ASP A 110 1.65 -8.73 15.04
N LYS A 111 2.04 -9.70 15.87
CA LYS A 111 1.51 -11.07 15.78
C LYS A 111 -0.02 -11.14 15.88
N GLU A 112 -0.64 -10.21 16.58
CA GLU A 112 -2.10 -10.16 16.75
C GLU A 112 -2.82 -9.64 15.50
N ILE A 113 -2.16 -8.83 14.64
CA ILE A 113 -2.77 -8.34 13.41
C ILE A 113 -2.70 -9.38 12.28
N LEU A 114 -1.72 -10.29 12.31
CA LEU A 114 -1.48 -11.26 11.23
C LEU A 114 -2.71 -12.11 10.86
N PRO A 115 -3.45 -12.72 11.81
CA PRO A 115 -4.63 -13.54 11.49
C PRO A 115 -5.83 -12.71 11.02
N LEU A 116 -5.80 -11.39 11.20
CA LEU A 116 -6.89 -10.48 10.84
C LEU A 116 -6.72 -9.90 9.43
N VAL A 117 -5.52 -10.03 8.84
CA VAL A 117 -5.20 -9.49 7.52
C VAL A 117 -5.15 -10.60 6.49
N HIS A 118 -5.98 -10.50 5.46
CA HIS A 118 -6.08 -11.48 4.38
C HIS A 118 -4.97 -11.31 3.34
N GLN A 119 -4.48 -10.07 3.15
CA GLN A 119 -3.38 -9.77 2.24
C GLN A 119 -2.58 -8.55 2.67
N PHE A 120 -1.25 -8.66 2.52
CA PHE A 120 -0.33 -7.53 2.59
C PHE A 120 0.20 -7.19 1.18
N ASN A 121 -0.01 -5.94 0.76
CA ASN A 121 0.68 -5.34 -0.38
C ASN A 121 1.86 -4.54 0.15
N VAL A 122 3.01 -5.15 0.10
CA VAL A 122 4.26 -4.55 0.58
C VAL A 122 4.86 -3.75 -0.57
N SER A 123 5.09 -2.46 -0.35
CA SER A 123 5.68 -1.56 -1.35
C SER A 123 7.03 -1.02 -0.89
N PRO A 124 8.12 -1.82 -1.00
CA PRO A 124 9.45 -1.35 -0.64
C PRO A 124 9.81 -0.14 -1.49
N LYS A 125 10.48 0.84 -0.86
CA LYS A 125 10.86 2.05 -1.57
C LYS A 125 12.28 1.90 -2.12
N LEU A 126 12.42 2.23 -3.39
CA LEU A 126 13.70 2.25 -4.11
C LEU A 126 14.42 3.60 -3.94
N SER A 127 15.62 3.70 -4.49
CA SER A 127 16.40 4.95 -4.55
C SER A 127 15.63 6.08 -5.21
N ASN A 128 14.80 5.77 -6.20
CA ASN A 128 13.92 6.70 -6.89
C ASN A 128 12.92 7.44 -5.99
N SER A 129 12.66 6.93 -4.78
CA SER A 129 11.79 7.58 -3.79
C SER A 129 12.41 8.84 -3.16
N GLY A 130 13.71 9.08 -3.35
CA GLY A 130 14.47 10.15 -2.68
C GLY A 130 14.72 9.89 -1.20
N MET A 131 14.32 8.72 -0.68
CA MET A 131 14.57 8.35 0.73
C MET A 131 15.95 7.73 0.89
N PRO A 132 16.70 8.09 1.94
CA PRO A 132 17.98 7.45 2.24
C PRO A 132 17.78 5.96 2.59
N LEU A 133 18.78 5.13 2.27
CA LEU A 133 18.69 3.67 2.35
C LEU A 133 18.28 3.19 3.74
N GLU A 134 18.85 3.75 4.78
CA GLU A 134 18.60 3.40 6.18
C GLU A 134 17.16 3.70 6.66
N LYS A 135 16.41 4.54 5.93
CA LYS A 135 15.00 4.85 6.22
C LYS A 135 14.02 4.02 5.39
N ARG A 136 14.44 3.52 4.23
CA ARG A 136 13.54 2.85 3.29
C ARG A 136 13.74 1.33 3.17
N PHE A 137 14.92 0.81 3.55
CA PHE A 137 15.28 -0.59 3.35
C PHE A 137 15.59 -1.29 4.67
N PHE A 138 14.67 -2.13 5.13
CA PHE A 138 14.76 -2.92 6.35
C PHE A 138 14.75 -4.41 6.00
N PRO A 139 15.91 -5.04 5.68
CA PRO A 139 15.97 -6.41 5.19
C PRO A 139 15.26 -7.43 6.07
N LYS A 140 15.39 -7.32 7.40
CA LYS A 140 14.72 -8.22 8.35
C LYS A 140 13.19 -8.12 8.28
N VAL A 141 12.65 -6.91 8.11
CA VAL A 141 11.20 -6.67 7.99
C VAL A 141 10.69 -7.19 6.67
N LEU A 142 11.36 -6.84 5.57
CA LEU A 142 10.97 -7.29 4.23
C LEU A 142 11.10 -8.81 4.07
N HIS A 143 12.13 -9.42 4.66
CA HIS A 143 12.27 -10.87 4.69
C HIS A 143 11.12 -11.51 5.48
N PHE A 144 10.72 -10.93 6.63
CA PHE A 144 9.55 -11.40 7.36
C PHE A 144 8.31 -11.44 6.45
N PHE A 145 8.01 -10.36 5.73
CA PHE A 145 6.91 -10.36 4.76
C PHE A 145 7.09 -11.41 3.67
N ALA A 146 8.33 -11.66 3.22
CA ALA A 146 8.60 -12.68 2.20
C ALA A 146 8.26 -14.10 2.69
N THR A 147 8.28 -14.37 4.01
CA THR A 147 7.85 -15.65 4.58
C THR A 147 6.32 -15.80 4.64
N LEU A 148 5.56 -14.70 4.66
CA LEU A 148 4.10 -14.75 4.73
C LEU A 148 3.51 -15.12 3.36
N PRO A 149 2.67 -16.17 3.25
CA PRO A 149 2.14 -16.63 1.96
C PRO A 149 1.18 -15.63 1.30
N ASN A 150 0.58 -14.76 2.09
CA ASN A 150 -0.40 -13.73 1.68
C ASN A 150 0.24 -12.34 1.47
N SER A 151 1.56 -12.24 1.34
CA SER A 151 2.26 -11.00 1.03
C SER A 151 2.66 -10.93 -0.44
N TYR A 152 2.40 -9.78 -1.07
CA TYR A 152 2.85 -9.44 -2.43
C TYR A 152 3.68 -8.18 -2.39
N PHE A 153 4.73 -8.13 -3.23
CA PHE A 153 5.69 -7.02 -3.26
C PHE A 153 5.46 -6.18 -4.51
N LYS A 154 5.03 -4.93 -4.30
CA LYS A 154 4.69 -3.97 -5.36
C LYS A 154 5.75 -2.89 -5.43
N TYR A 155 6.57 -2.90 -6.46
CA TYR A 155 7.63 -1.92 -6.69
C TYR A 155 7.17 -0.83 -7.64
N VAL A 156 7.32 0.42 -7.21
CA VAL A 156 7.06 1.61 -8.04
C VAL A 156 8.29 1.88 -8.89
N VAL A 157 8.12 1.84 -10.21
CA VAL A 157 9.20 1.89 -11.19
C VAL A 157 9.14 3.21 -11.97
N CYS A 158 10.21 3.99 -11.89
CA CYS A 158 10.38 5.26 -12.58
C CYS A 158 11.22 5.09 -13.84
N ASP A 159 12.36 4.40 -13.71
CA ASP A 159 13.42 4.32 -14.70
C ASP A 159 13.99 2.89 -14.78
N PRO A 160 14.70 2.53 -15.88
CA PRO A 160 15.29 1.20 -16.06
C PRO A 160 16.26 0.78 -14.94
N GLU A 161 16.97 1.73 -14.35
CA GLU A 161 17.93 1.52 -13.25
C GLU A 161 17.27 0.92 -12.00
N ASP A 162 15.98 1.20 -11.80
CA ASP A 162 15.21 0.64 -10.68
C ASP A 162 15.13 -0.89 -10.73
N ILE A 163 15.23 -1.46 -11.93
CA ILE A 163 15.11 -2.91 -12.12
C ILE A 163 16.28 -3.66 -11.50
N GLU A 164 17.49 -3.10 -11.56
CA GLU A 164 18.67 -3.70 -10.94
C GLU A 164 18.54 -3.73 -9.42
N GLU A 165 18.07 -2.63 -8.84
CA GLU A 165 17.82 -2.55 -7.39
C GLU A 165 16.72 -3.55 -6.96
N ILE A 166 15.64 -3.70 -7.76
CA ILE A 166 14.58 -4.67 -7.50
C ILE A 166 15.13 -6.10 -7.54
N GLU A 167 15.90 -6.46 -8.56
CA GLU A 167 16.47 -7.80 -8.70
C GLU A 167 17.41 -8.14 -7.53
N GLU A 168 18.20 -7.18 -7.08
CA GLU A 168 19.05 -7.33 -5.90
C GLU A 168 18.22 -7.59 -4.63
N GLN A 169 17.19 -6.76 -4.40
CA GLN A 169 16.29 -6.95 -3.25
C GLN A 169 15.55 -8.29 -3.31
N VAL A 170 15.00 -8.66 -4.47
CA VAL A 170 14.30 -9.94 -4.67
C VAL A 170 15.21 -11.14 -4.36
N ARG A 171 16.46 -11.08 -4.80
CA ARG A 171 17.48 -12.11 -4.55
C ARG A 171 17.85 -12.17 -3.07
N GLN A 172 18.21 -11.02 -2.48
CA GLN A 172 18.66 -10.91 -1.08
C GLN A 172 17.60 -11.37 -0.09
N LEU A 173 16.33 -11.03 -0.37
CA LEU A 173 15.20 -11.29 0.51
C LEU A 173 14.50 -12.62 0.21
N CYS A 174 14.97 -13.35 -0.81
CA CYS A 174 14.37 -14.61 -1.29
C CYS A 174 12.87 -14.46 -1.63
N ILE A 175 12.48 -13.34 -2.24
CA ILE A 175 11.08 -13.10 -2.61
C ILE A 175 10.72 -13.97 -3.82
N PRO A 176 9.68 -14.81 -3.77
CA PRO A 176 9.24 -15.57 -4.93
C PRO A 176 8.80 -14.65 -6.07
N LYS A 177 9.36 -14.82 -7.28
CA LYS A 177 9.07 -13.97 -8.45
C LYS A 177 7.57 -13.78 -8.71
N LYS A 178 6.77 -14.85 -8.52
CA LYS A 178 5.30 -14.81 -8.68
C LYS A 178 4.58 -13.85 -7.72
N ARG A 179 5.25 -13.38 -6.66
CA ARG A 179 4.74 -12.41 -5.69
C ARG A 179 5.31 -11.00 -5.87
N VAL A 180 6.17 -10.80 -6.86
CA VAL A 180 6.73 -9.49 -7.23
C VAL A 180 5.86 -8.87 -8.32
N MET A 181 5.51 -7.61 -8.15
CA MET A 181 4.76 -6.80 -9.12
C MET A 181 5.53 -5.52 -9.43
N LEU A 182 5.65 -5.20 -10.71
CA LEU A 182 6.16 -3.92 -11.18
C LEU A 182 4.98 -3.01 -11.51
N MET A 183 5.05 -1.78 -11.06
CA MET A 183 4.03 -0.75 -11.24
C MET A 183 4.66 0.53 -11.78
N PRO A 184 4.19 1.09 -12.91
CA PRO A 184 4.71 2.35 -13.44
C PRO A 184 4.42 3.50 -12.45
N GLU A 185 5.43 4.33 -12.17
CA GLU A 185 5.24 5.57 -11.42
C GLU A 185 4.44 6.57 -12.25
N GLY A 186 3.64 7.40 -11.59
CA GLY A 186 2.96 8.55 -12.21
C GLY A 186 1.83 9.08 -11.34
N LYS A 187 1.71 10.41 -11.26
CA LYS A 187 0.62 11.14 -10.59
C LYS A 187 -0.44 11.62 -11.57
N SER A 188 -0.17 11.51 -12.87
CA SER A 188 -1.09 11.82 -13.95
C SER A 188 -1.20 10.64 -14.93
N ARG A 189 -2.31 10.62 -15.68
CA ARG A 189 -2.52 9.62 -16.75
C ARG A 189 -1.37 9.59 -17.74
N GLU A 190 -0.89 10.77 -18.14
CA GLU A 190 0.21 10.90 -19.09
C GLU A 190 1.49 10.24 -18.57
N GLN A 191 1.87 10.51 -17.31
CA GLN A 191 3.05 9.92 -16.68
C GLN A 191 2.97 8.39 -16.59
N VAL A 192 1.81 7.85 -16.21
CA VAL A 192 1.60 6.40 -16.15
C VAL A 192 1.70 5.79 -17.54
N LEU A 193 1.05 6.39 -18.56
CA LEU A 193 1.07 5.89 -19.93
C LEU A 193 2.47 5.92 -20.54
N SER A 194 3.29 6.93 -20.26
CA SER A 194 4.66 7.03 -20.78
C SER A 194 5.59 5.91 -20.28
N ARG A 195 5.31 5.34 -19.10
CA ARG A 195 6.12 4.26 -18.48
C ARG A 195 5.51 2.87 -18.66
N ARG A 196 4.21 2.80 -18.82
CA ARG A 196 3.42 1.57 -18.77
C ARG A 196 3.94 0.47 -19.68
N GLU A 197 4.20 0.79 -20.94
CA GLU A 197 4.55 -0.22 -21.96
C GLU A 197 5.90 -0.88 -21.65
N TRP A 198 6.94 -0.09 -21.34
CA TRP A 198 8.25 -0.65 -21.06
C TRP A 198 8.28 -1.40 -19.72
N VAL A 199 7.56 -0.91 -18.67
CA VAL A 199 7.45 -1.61 -17.39
C VAL A 199 6.75 -2.96 -17.57
N LEU A 200 5.67 -3.02 -18.34
CA LEU A 200 4.98 -4.27 -18.70
C LEU A 200 5.93 -5.24 -19.43
N LYS A 201 6.68 -4.74 -20.40
CA LYS A 201 7.66 -5.55 -21.15
C LYS A 201 8.72 -6.14 -20.23
N VAL A 202 9.30 -5.33 -19.32
CA VAL A 202 10.29 -5.79 -18.36
C VAL A 202 9.68 -6.80 -17.38
N ALA A 203 8.49 -6.54 -16.85
CA ALA A 203 7.81 -7.48 -15.94
C ALA A 203 7.65 -8.85 -16.59
N THR A 204 7.18 -8.87 -17.86
CA THR A 204 7.03 -10.11 -18.63
C THR A 204 8.36 -10.84 -18.84
N GLN A 205 9.41 -10.12 -19.24
CA GLN A 205 10.74 -10.69 -19.48
C GLN A 205 11.39 -11.30 -18.20
N LYS A 206 11.16 -10.66 -17.06
CA LYS A 206 11.73 -11.08 -15.76
C LYS A 206 10.90 -12.15 -15.04
N GLY A 207 9.67 -12.42 -15.54
CA GLY A 207 8.73 -13.33 -14.90
C GLY A 207 8.08 -12.73 -13.64
N TYR A 208 7.97 -11.42 -13.58
CA TYR A 208 7.25 -10.68 -12.55
C TYR A 208 5.81 -10.42 -12.98
N ARG A 209 4.96 -10.09 -12.03
CA ARG A 209 3.62 -9.56 -12.31
C ARG A 209 3.73 -8.09 -12.73
N PHE A 210 2.75 -7.64 -13.47
CA PHE A 210 2.52 -6.23 -13.76
C PHE A 210 1.24 -5.80 -13.06
N THR A 211 1.22 -4.59 -12.53
CA THR A 211 0.00 -3.91 -12.07
C THR A 211 0.00 -2.49 -12.59
N ASP A 212 -1.15 -2.04 -13.02
CA ASP A 212 -1.35 -0.66 -13.45
C ASP A 212 -1.83 0.22 -12.28
N ARG A 213 -2.05 1.50 -12.55
CA ARG A 213 -2.64 2.47 -11.61
C ARG A 213 -4.00 2.91 -12.17
N TRP A 214 -5.00 2.05 -12.05
CA TRP A 214 -6.31 2.27 -12.67
C TRP A 214 -6.98 3.56 -12.18
N HIS A 215 -6.86 3.87 -10.89
CA HIS A 215 -7.39 5.12 -10.33
C HIS A 215 -6.76 6.36 -10.97
N ILE A 216 -5.47 6.33 -11.32
CA ILE A 216 -4.82 7.42 -12.06
C ILE A 216 -5.27 7.43 -13.52
N LEU A 217 -5.35 6.26 -14.16
CA LEU A 217 -5.77 6.16 -15.57
C LEU A 217 -7.22 6.60 -15.79
N ILE A 218 -8.11 6.30 -14.85
CA ILE A 218 -9.54 6.62 -14.96
C ILE A 218 -9.80 8.06 -14.51
N TRP A 219 -9.33 8.44 -13.33
CA TRP A 219 -9.70 9.69 -12.67
C TRP A 219 -8.59 10.75 -12.62
N ASN A 220 -7.42 10.47 -13.22
CA ASN A 220 -6.29 11.39 -13.32
C ASN A 220 -5.87 11.99 -11.98
N GLY A 221 -5.81 11.16 -10.94
CA GLY A 221 -5.38 11.57 -9.59
C GLY A 221 -6.43 12.33 -8.75
N ALA A 222 -7.70 12.30 -9.15
CA ALA A 222 -8.76 12.88 -8.31
C ALA A 222 -8.88 12.14 -6.98
N LYS A 223 -9.01 12.89 -5.87
CA LYS A 223 -9.16 12.34 -4.52
C LYS A 223 -10.53 11.68 -4.31
N GLY A 224 -10.60 10.67 -3.43
CA GLY A 224 -11.84 10.01 -3.03
C GLY A 224 -12.55 9.25 -4.17
N LYS A 225 -11.78 8.74 -5.15
CA LYS A 225 -12.28 8.03 -6.34
C LYS A 225 -11.68 6.65 -6.45
#